data_0640a4c624c13aef03db3303d3a35df0
#
_entry.id   0640a4c624c13aef03db3303d3a35df0
#
_cell.length_a   1.000
_cell.length_b   1.000
_cell.length_c   1.000
_cell.angle_alpha   90.00
_cell.angle_beta   90.00
_cell.angle_gamma   90.00
#
_symmetry.space_group_name_H-M   'P 1'
#
loop_
_entity.id
_entity.type
_entity.pdbx_description
1 polymer ?
#
loop_
_entity_poly.entity_id
_entity_poly.type
_entity_poly.pdbx_seq_one_letter_code
_entity_poly.pdbx_strand_id
1 'polypeptide(L)'
;MKALLYTGIGQLELKDVPEPSSDFIVKVLGCGICGTDLKTYQKGHHLFSPPAILGHEFYGLVEKAPIGCGYLAGDKVVVAPYAECGFCDVCIRGAGSLCANKHYVEGGAFCEKVGIASDYIEQGVFHIKELDDVYTLVEPLACVLNGFEQLDLKPTSRALVVGAGPMGALFALLFRAKGIPVGVVEPSAQRREKIASWGIEAFEPGGAGHVESPRAGRMESALTGQVESARPSRVEKGFYDIAIIAVNKKELVSEYIKFVADAGTVLMFSGLSSDEIVAIDAYSIHYRQVSLKGSFGYALRHFKEALSLIEAHKEMFLKIITHNYPLELGKEAFEMLASGEALKIVLRP
;
A
#
# COMPACT_ATOMS: atom_id res chain seq x y z
N MET A 1 21.41 11.87 18.18
CA MET A 1 19.98 11.89 17.88
C MET A 1 19.31 10.64 18.45
N LYS A 2 18.02 10.73 18.78
CA LYS A 2 17.24 9.56 19.21
C LYS A 2 16.84 8.71 18.00
N ALA A 3 16.87 7.38 18.16
CA ALA A 3 16.41 6.42 17.19
C ALA A 3 15.81 5.18 17.87
N LEU A 4 14.77 4.62 17.26
CA LEU A 4 14.18 3.34 17.64
C LEU A 4 14.88 2.21 16.90
N LEU A 5 15.74 1.48 17.60
CA LEU A 5 16.50 0.39 17.01
C LEU A 5 15.77 -0.95 17.13
N TYR A 6 15.69 -1.64 16.03
CA TYR A 6 15.40 -3.07 16.01
C TYR A 6 16.68 -3.83 16.41
N THR A 7 16.69 -4.44 17.59
CA THR A 7 17.85 -5.15 18.14
C THR A 7 17.70 -6.66 18.06
N GLY A 8 16.54 -7.15 17.62
CA GLY A 8 16.23 -8.57 17.45
C GLY A 8 14.72 -8.82 17.38
N ILE A 9 14.35 -10.07 17.14
CA ILE A 9 12.95 -10.47 17.08
C ILE A 9 12.25 -10.12 18.40
N GLY A 10 11.17 -9.35 18.32
CA GLY A 10 10.41 -8.87 19.45
C GLY A 10 11.10 -7.77 20.28
N GLN A 11 12.19 -7.18 19.76
CA GLN A 11 13.00 -6.22 20.50
C GLN A 11 13.14 -4.91 19.74
N LEU A 12 12.64 -3.84 20.34
CA LEU A 12 12.82 -2.44 19.93
C LEU A 12 13.35 -1.64 21.11
N GLU A 13 14.38 -0.85 20.89
CA GLU A 13 15.03 -0.06 21.93
C GLU A 13 15.23 1.37 21.46
N LEU A 14 14.75 2.35 22.22
CA LEU A 14 15.07 3.75 21.99
C LEU A 14 16.51 4.02 22.46
N LYS A 15 17.35 4.52 21.57
CA LYS A 15 18.77 4.82 21.87
C LYS A 15 19.23 6.13 21.26
N ASP A 16 20.21 6.72 21.91
CA ASP A 16 21.01 7.78 21.30
C ASP A 16 22.02 7.18 20.32
N VAL A 17 21.98 7.64 19.09
CA VAL A 17 22.90 7.24 18.01
C VAL A 17 23.57 8.47 17.41
N PRO A 18 24.72 8.33 16.75
CA PRO A 18 25.33 9.43 16.00
C PRO A 18 24.36 10.06 15.01
N GLU A 19 24.44 11.36 14.80
CA GLU A 19 23.73 12.01 13.71
C GLU A 19 24.29 11.59 12.34
N PRO A 20 23.46 11.60 11.27
CA PRO A 20 23.95 11.29 9.92
C PRO A 20 25.00 12.30 9.49
N SER A 21 26.06 11.82 8.83
CA SER A 21 27.16 12.67 8.33
C SER A 21 26.91 13.25 6.93
N SER A 22 25.73 13.03 6.34
CA SER A 22 25.37 13.51 5.01
C SER A 22 25.32 15.03 4.92
N ASP A 23 25.54 15.57 3.71
CA ASP A 23 25.34 16.98 3.42
C ASP A 23 23.88 17.37 3.17
N PHE A 24 23.00 16.40 2.94
CA PHE A 24 21.56 16.58 2.92
C PHE A 24 20.94 15.82 4.10
N ILE A 25 20.31 16.56 5.00
CA ILE A 25 19.69 15.99 6.22
C ILE A 25 18.20 16.39 6.26
N VAL A 26 17.36 15.41 6.45
CA VAL A 26 15.92 15.59 6.70
C VAL A 26 15.65 15.34 8.18
N LYS A 27 15.08 16.34 8.87
CA LYS A 27 14.47 16.19 10.19
C LYS A 27 13.14 15.50 9.99
N VAL A 28 12.98 14.28 10.51
CA VAL A 28 11.76 13.50 10.41
C VAL A 28 10.69 14.11 11.31
N LEU A 29 9.48 14.28 10.79
CA LEU A 29 8.32 14.75 11.54
C LEU A 29 7.24 13.67 11.72
N GLY A 30 7.25 12.68 10.84
CA GLY A 30 6.39 11.52 10.94
C GLY A 30 6.87 10.40 10.03
N CYS A 31 6.80 9.17 10.53
CA CYS A 31 7.11 7.96 9.78
C CYS A 31 6.05 6.89 10.04
N GLY A 32 5.42 6.38 8.97
CA GLY A 32 4.43 5.32 9.03
C GLY A 32 5.05 3.97 9.37
N ILE A 33 4.35 3.15 10.17
CA ILE A 33 4.73 1.75 10.38
C ILE A 33 4.13 0.90 9.26
N CYS A 34 5.00 0.23 8.49
CA CYS A 34 4.63 -0.68 7.42
C CYS A 34 4.43 -2.12 7.93
N GLY A 35 3.67 -2.92 7.19
CA GLY A 35 3.58 -4.36 7.42
C GLY A 35 4.93 -5.07 7.35
N THR A 36 5.88 -4.56 6.56
CA THR A 36 7.26 -5.06 6.50
C THR A 36 8.02 -4.82 7.80
N ASP A 37 7.86 -3.63 8.40
CA ASP A 37 8.47 -3.32 9.70
C ASP A 37 7.92 -4.24 10.80
N LEU A 38 6.59 -4.41 10.82
CA LEU A 38 5.93 -5.32 11.77
C LEU A 38 6.38 -6.78 11.59
N LYS A 39 6.49 -7.25 10.34
CA LYS A 39 6.99 -8.61 10.04
C LYS A 39 8.45 -8.77 10.49
N THR A 40 9.28 -7.75 10.27
CA THR A 40 10.67 -7.72 10.71
C THR A 40 10.76 -7.82 12.23
N TYR A 41 9.97 -7.02 12.94
CA TYR A 41 9.87 -7.07 14.40
C TYR A 41 9.45 -8.45 14.91
N GLN A 42 8.44 -9.07 14.30
CA GLN A 42 7.85 -10.33 14.78
C GLN A 42 8.64 -11.59 14.39
N LYS A 43 9.27 -11.61 13.22
CA LYS A 43 9.85 -12.85 12.64
C LYS A 43 11.25 -12.68 12.08
N GLY A 44 11.77 -11.46 12.06
CA GLY A 44 13.00 -11.13 11.34
C GLY A 44 12.75 -10.99 9.82
N HIS A 45 13.70 -10.36 9.13
CA HIS A 45 13.64 -10.18 7.69
C HIS A 45 15.06 -10.15 7.11
N HIS A 46 15.29 -10.80 5.96
CA HIS A 46 16.61 -10.94 5.36
C HIS A 46 17.29 -9.61 4.96
N LEU A 47 16.51 -8.56 4.76
CA LEU A 47 17.03 -7.22 4.43
C LEU A 47 17.47 -6.41 5.66
N PHE A 48 17.07 -6.81 6.87
CA PHE A 48 17.33 -6.03 8.08
C PHE A 48 18.07 -6.88 9.13
N SER A 49 19.39 -6.72 9.16
CA SER A 49 20.21 -7.37 10.20
C SER A 49 20.28 -6.46 11.44
N PRO A 50 19.91 -6.96 12.64
CA PRO A 50 19.99 -6.17 13.85
C PRO A 50 21.46 -5.88 14.23
N PRO A 51 21.81 -4.72 14.83
CA PRO A 51 20.88 -3.62 15.10
C PRO A 51 20.60 -2.79 13.83
N ALA A 52 19.35 -2.39 13.61
CA ALA A 52 18.93 -1.57 12.47
C ALA A 52 17.85 -0.56 12.89
N ILE A 53 17.84 0.60 12.27
CA ILE A 53 16.71 1.53 12.32
C ILE A 53 15.76 1.12 11.20
N LEU A 54 14.48 0.88 11.52
CA LEU A 54 13.43 0.57 10.55
C LEU A 54 12.67 1.85 10.14
N GLY A 55 11.60 1.70 9.34
CA GLY A 55 10.76 2.79 8.87
C GLY A 55 11.22 3.35 7.52
N HIS A 56 10.28 3.49 6.59
CA HIS A 56 10.56 3.92 5.20
C HIS A 56 9.41 4.72 4.58
N GLU A 57 8.40 5.08 5.36
CA GLU A 57 7.23 5.84 4.95
C GLU A 57 7.25 7.22 5.65
N PHE A 58 8.14 8.15 5.28
CA PHE A 58 8.38 9.35 6.10
C PHE A 58 8.35 10.67 5.34
N TYR A 59 8.06 11.71 6.08
CA TYR A 59 8.13 13.10 5.64
C TYR A 59 8.81 13.95 6.73
N GLY A 60 9.27 15.14 6.32
CA GLY A 60 9.94 16.03 7.27
C GLY A 60 10.32 17.38 6.70
N LEU A 61 11.26 18.01 7.38
CA LEU A 61 11.88 19.28 7.00
C LEU A 61 13.34 19.07 6.61
N VAL A 62 13.76 19.72 5.55
CA VAL A 62 15.18 19.80 5.24
C VAL A 62 15.88 20.61 6.36
N GLU A 63 16.80 19.99 7.07
CA GLU A 63 17.60 20.64 8.10
C GLU A 63 18.91 21.21 7.50
N LYS A 64 19.52 20.46 6.60
CA LYS A 64 20.77 20.82 5.90
C LYS A 64 20.67 20.41 4.43
N ALA A 65 21.13 21.27 3.53
CA ALA A 65 21.18 20.98 2.10
C ALA A 65 22.46 21.55 1.45
N PRO A 66 23.07 20.83 0.49
CA PRO A 66 24.19 21.36 -0.31
C PRO A 66 23.75 22.55 -1.15
N ILE A 67 24.64 23.49 -1.37
CA ILE A 67 24.38 24.64 -2.26
C ILE A 67 24.08 24.14 -3.68
N GLY A 68 22.99 24.61 -4.28
CA GLY A 68 22.62 24.29 -5.67
C GLY A 68 21.88 22.96 -5.87
N CYS A 69 21.52 22.24 -4.81
CA CYS A 69 20.76 20.97 -4.92
C CYS A 69 19.25 21.15 -5.17
N GLY A 70 18.75 22.39 -5.24
CA GLY A 70 17.33 22.68 -5.45
C GLY A 70 16.49 22.73 -4.17
N TYR A 71 17.10 22.57 -3.00
CA TYR A 71 16.44 22.59 -1.69
C TYR A 71 17.15 23.54 -0.74
N LEU A 72 16.37 24.09 0.20
CA LEU A 72 16.85 24.96 1.28
C LEU A 72 16.45 24.40 2.64
N ALA A 73 17.21 24.77 3.69
CA ALA A 73 16.80 24.46 5.05
C ALA A 73 15.40 25.05 5.35
N GLY A 74 14.52 24.25 5.91
CA GLY A 74 13.11 24.59 6.16
C GLY A 74 12.14 24.10 5.07
N ASP A 75 12.62 23.61 3.93
CA ASP A 75 11.76 23.02 2.91
C ASP A 75 11.07 21.77 3.44
N LYS A 76 9.80 21.64 3.10
CA LYS A 76 8.96 20.50 3.47
C LYS A 76 9.09 19.42 2.42
N VAL A 77 9.42 18.20 2.84
CA VAL A 77 9.72 17.11 1.90
C VAL A 77 9.11 15.78 2.33
N VAL A 78 8.79 14.96 1.34
CA VAL A 78 8.59 13.51 1.46
C VAL A 78 9.69 12.81 0.68
N VAL A 79 10.18 11.69 1.18
CA VAL A 79 11.31 10.98 0.59
C VAL A 79 10.91 9.58 0.17
N ALA A 80 11.18 9.23 -1.08
CA ALA A 80 11.06 7.87 -1.55
C ALA A 80 12.18 7.01 -0.94
N PRO A 81 11.89 5.86 -0.31
CA PRO A 81 12.94 5.04 0.31
C PRO A 81 13.88 4.40 -0.70
N TYR A 82 13.47 4.31 -1.97
CA TYR A 82 14.35 3.86 -3.07
C TYR A 82 13.88 4.41 -4.42
N ALA A 83 14.80 4.42 -5.38
CA ALA A 83 14.54 4.70 -6.79
C ALA A 83 15.17 3.62 -7.66
N GLU A 84 14.54 3.31 -8.79
CA GLU A 84 15.11 2.44 -9.82
C GLU A 84 16.25 3.14 -10.58
N CYS A 85 17.20 2.38 -11.15
CA CYS A 85 18.35 2.95 -11.88
C CYS A 85 17.97 3.64 -13.22
N GLY A 86 16.80 3.33 -13.80
CA GLY A 86 16.30 3.95 -15.02
C GLY A 86 16.86 3.39 -16.35
N PHE A 87 17.99 2.66 -16.34
CA PHE A 87 18.70 2.27 -17.56
C PHE A 87 18.85 0.76 -17.78
N CYS A 88 18.59 -0.10 -16.81
CA CYS A 88 18.65 -1.55 -17.02
C CYS A 88 17.43 -2.05 -17.81
N ASP A 89 17.53 -3.23 -18.40
CA ASP A 89 16.47 -3.83 -19.25
C ASP A 89 15.10 -3.86 -18.57
N VAL A 90 15.06 -4.11 -17.26
CA VAL A 90 13.82 -4.14 -16.49
C VAL A 90 13.21 -2.73 -16.41
N CYS A 91 14.03 -1.71 -16.19
CA CYS A 91 13.58 -0.31 -16.15
C CYS A 91 13.11 0.16 -17.53
N ILE A 92 13.87 -0.15 -18.60
CA ILE A 92 13.51 0.22 -19.99
C ILE A 92 12.16 -0.39 -20.38
N ARG A 93 11.84 -1.59 -19.90
CA ARG A 93 10.53 -2.24 -20.14
C ARG A 93 9.41 -1.70 -19.24
N GLY A 94 9.67 -0.67 -18.42
CA GLY A 94 8.67 -0.08 -17.54
C GLY A 94 8.44 -0.81 -16.22
N ALA A 95 9.19 -1.89 -15.92
CA ALA A 95 9.08 -2.67 -14.70
C ALA A 95 10.09 -2.25 -13.62
N GLY A 96 10.30 -0.94 -13.44
CA GLY A 96 11.28 -0.37 -12.51
C GLY A 96 11.16 -0.85 -11.06
N SER A 97 9.96 -1.24 -10.63
CA SER A 97 9.72 -1.88 -9.34
C SER A 97 10.55 -3.16 -9.11
N LEU A 98 10.99 -3.82 -10.19
CA LEU A 98 11.80 -5.04 -10.18
C LEU A 98 13.28 -4.78 -10.47
N CYS A 99 13.72 -3.52 -10.51
CA CYS A 99 15.11 -3.15 -10.73
C CYS A 99 16.02 -3.79 -9.66
N ALA A 100 17.05 -4.50 -10.11
CA ALA A 100 18.07 -5.06 -9.21
C ALA A 100 19.09 -4.03 -8.73
N ASN A 101 19.21 -2.90 -9.46
CA ASN A 101 20.16 -1.83 -9.18
C ASN A 101 19.44 -0.61 -8.59
N LYS A 102 18.56 -0.84 -7.63
CA LYS A 102 17.89 0.26 -6.91
C LYS A 102 18.89 1.02 -6.07
N HIS A 103 18.75 2.34 -6.06
CA HIS A 103 19.40 3.21 -5.10
C HIS A 103 18.46 3.36 -3.90
N TYR A 104 18.96 3.11 -2.71
CA TYR A 104 18.19 3.16 -1.46
C TYR A 104 18.63 4.33 -0.61
N VAL A 105 17.71 4.90 0.16
CA VAL A 105 18.05 5.73 1.30
C VAL A 105 18.75 4.86 2.35
N GLU A 106 19.90 5.30 2.84
CA GLU A 106 20.65 4.57 3.85
C GLU A 106 19.99 4.69 5.22
N GLY A 107 19.75 3.56 5.86
CA GLY A 107 19.07 3.47 7.16
C GLY A 107 17.56 3.63 7.08
N GLY A 108 16.92 3.62 8.25
CA GLY A 108 15.49 3.81 8.39
C GLY A 108 15.12 5.14 9.04
N ALA A 109 13.83 5.45 9.06
CA ALA A 109 13.30 6.75 9.49
C ALA A 109 12.58 6.73 10.85
N PHE A 110 12.67 5.65 11.63
CA PHE A 110 12.25 5.70 13.03
C PHE A 110 13.32 6.36 13.90
N CYS A 111 13.64 7.62 13.55
CA CYS A 111 14.67 8.44 14.20
C CYS A 111 14.39 9.93 13.94
N GLU A 112 15.11 10.80 14.66
CA GLU A 112 14.94 12.26 14.51
C GLU A 112 15.43 12.79 13.16
N LYS A 113 16.47 12.19 12.56
CA LYS A 113 17.11 12.71 11.34
C LYS A 113 17.54 11.58 10.42
N VAL A 114 17.33 11.77 9.12
CA VAL A 114 17.80 10.87 8.05
C VAL A 114 18.74 11.63 7.13
N GLY A 115 19.91 11.04 6.86
CA GLY A 115 20.85 11.53 5.85
C GLY A 115 20.49 11.01 4.46
N ILE A 116 20.50 11.89 3.47
CA ILE A 116 20.25 11.54 2.07
C ILE A 116 21.56 11.72 1.29
N ALA A 117 21.93 10.72 0.50
CA ALA A 117 23.07 10.80 -0.38
C ALA A 117 22.86 11.88 -1.46
N SER A 118 23.93 12.65 -1.77
CA SER A 118 23.81 13.80 -2.67
C SER A 118 23.33 13.44 -4.08
N ASP A 119 23.70 12.26 -4.58
CA ASP A 119 23.29 11.71 -5.88
C ASP A 119 21.86 11.14 -5.86
N TYR A 120 21.24 11.02 -4.68
CA TYR A 120 19.85 10.56 -4.53
C TYR A 120 18.84 11.71 -4.46
N ILE A 121 19.26 12.93 -4.12
CA ILE A 121 18.37 14.07 -3.83
C ILE A 121 17.40 14.32 -4.99
N GLU A 122 17.91 14.46 -6.21
CA GLU A 122 17.12 14.76 -7.40
C GLU A 122 16.09 13.65 -7.73
N GLN A 123 16.44 12.41 -7.42
CA GLN A 123 15.59 11.26 -7.71
C GLN A 123 14.50 11.02 -6.66
N GLY A 124 14.89 11.07 -5.37
CA GLY A 124 14.07 10.53 -4.28
C GLY A 124 13.49 11.55 -3.32
N VAL A 125 13.83 12.83 -3.40
CA VAL A 125 13.28 13.88 -2.52
C VAL A 125 12.25 14.70 -3.28
N PHE A 126 11.08 14.96 -2.66
CA PHE A 126 9.98 15.69 -3.29
C PHE A 126 9.43 16.75 -2.33
N HIS A 127 9.25 17.98 -2.82
CA HIS A 127 8.54 19.01 -2.08
C HIS A 127 7.10 18.62 -1.79
N ILE A 128 6.62 19.01 -0.60
CA ILE A 128 5.21 18.88 -0.20
C ILE A 128 4.66 20.25 0.21
N LYS A 129 3.35 20.44 0.07
CA LYS A 129 2.70 21.74 0.32
C LYS A 129 2.63 22.11 1.79
N GLU A 130 2.43 21.12 2.67
CA GLU A 130 2.23 21.32 4.09
C GLU A 130 2.85 20.17 4.90
N LEU A 131 2.95 20.33 6.21
CA LEU A 131 3.37 19.26 7.10
C LEU A 131 2.16 18.52 7.62
N ASP A 132 1.96 17.29 7.17
CA ASP A 132 0.81 16.47 7.55
C ASP A 132 1.15 14.98 7.44
N ASP A 133 0.64 14.18 8.38
CA ASP A 133 0.89 12.74 8.44
C ASP A 133 0.42 11.99 7.19
N VAL A 134 -0.49 12.56 6.41
CA VAL A 134 -0.96 11.95 5.15
C VAL A 134 0.19 11.63 4.19
N TYR A 135 1.29 12.37 4.26
CA TYR A 135 2.45 12.12 3.40
C TYR A 135 3.20 10.83 3.73
N THR A 136 2.99 10.24 4.91
CA THR A 136 3.47 8.88 5.21
C THR A 136 2.78 7.82 4.34
N LEU A 137 1.67 8.15 3.70
CA LEU A 137 0.93 7.25 2.80
C LEU A 137 1.42 7.30 1.35
N VAL A 138 2.37 8.18 1.00
CA VAL A 138 2.85 8.30 -0.39
C VAL A 138 3.51 7.01 -0.86
N GLU A 139 4.41 6.44 -0.04
CA GLU A 139 5.09 5.19 -0.37
C GLU A 139 4.10 4.01 -0.52
N PRO A 140 3.25 3.68 0.47
CA PRO A 140 2.32 2.57 0.32
C PRO A 140 1.27 2.80 -0.79
N LEU A 141 0.85 4.04 -1.05
CA LEU A 141 -0.03 4.34 -2.19
C LEU A 141 0.70 4.15 -3.53
N ALA A 142 2.01 4.42 -3.61
CA ALA A 142 2.81 4.13 -4.79
C ALA A 142 2.85 2.61 -5.09
N CYS A 143 2.95 1.76 -4.07
CA CYS A 143 2.83 0.31 -4.22
C CYS A 143 1.44 -0.09 -4.73
N VAL A 144 0.38 0.52 -4.21
CA VAL A 144 -1.00 0.29 -4.66
C VAL A 144 -1.18 0.71 -6.12
N LEU A 145 -0.62 1.84 -6.54
CA LEU A 145 -0.66 2.32 -7.92
C LEU A 145 0.07 1.37 -8.89
N ASN A 146 1.21 0.80 -8.49
CA ASN A 146 1.86 -0.24 -9.29
C ASN A 146 0.96 -1.47 -9.45
N GLY A 147 0.25 -1.88 -8.41
CA GLY A 147 -0.75 -2.95 -8.49
C GLY A 147 -1.94 -2.57 -9.39
N PHE A 148 -2.42 -1.35 -9.27
CA PHE A 148 -3.51 -0.82 -10.07
C PHE A 148 -3.17 -0.76 -11.57
N GLU A 149 -1.93 -0.41 -11.93
CA GLU A 149 -1.44 -0.38 -13.31
C GLU A 149 -1.45 -1.78 -13.97
N GLN A 150 -1.38 -2.87 -13.16
CA GLN A 150 -1.48 -4.23 -13.69
C GLN A 150 -2.89 -4.62 -14.11
N LEU A 151 -3.92 -3.82 -13.81
CA LEU A 151 -5.31 -4.18 -14.03
C LEU A 151 -5.77 -3.80 -15.44
N ASP A 152 -6.53 -4.70 -16.09
CA ASP A 152 -7.20 -4.44 -17.37
C ASP A 152 -8.57 -3.79 -17.12
N LEU A 153 -8.55 -2.50 -16.74
CA LEU A 153 -9.75 -1.75 -16.37
C LEU A 153 -10.57 -1.36 -17.60
N LYS A 154 -11.88 -1.58 -17.52
CA LYS A 154 -12.89 -1.13 -18.49
C LYS A 154 -13.83 -0.12 -17.80
N PRO A 155 -14.53 0.74 -18.54
CA PRO A 155 -15.47 1.71 -17.94
C PRO A 155 -16.55 1.08 -17.05
N THR A 156 -16.89 -0.19 -17.29
CA THR A 156 -17.89 -0.94 -16.53
C THR A 156 -17.30 -1.83 -15.45
N SER A 157 -15.98 -1.82 -15.23
CA SER A 157 -15.31 -2.68 -14.25
C SER A 157 -15.80 -2.41 -12.83
N ARG A 158 -15.94 -3.51 -12.08
CA ARG A 158 -16.24 -3.53 -10.65
C ARG A 158 -15.13 -4.26 -9.93
N ALA A 159 -14.63 -3.69 -8.86
CA ALA A 159 -13.53 -4.24 -8.09
C ALA A 159 -14.00 -4.81 -6.74
N LEU A 160 -13.39 -5.91 -6.34
CA LEU A 160 -13.51 -6.48 -5.00
C LEU A 160 -12.13 -6.50 -4.35
N VAL A 161 -12.02 -5.91 -3.17
CA VAL A 161 -10.79 -5.96 -2.38
C VAL A 161 -10.96 -6.98 -1.26
N VAL A 162 -10.06 -7.93 -1.17
CA VAL A 162 -10.05 -8.98 -0.15
C VAL A 162 -9.05 -8.60 0.94
N GLY A 163 -9.58 -8.21 2.09
CA GLY A 163 -8.87 -7.67 3.24
C GLY A 163 -8.95 -6.16 3.36
N ALA A 164 -9.36 -5.66 4.53
CA ALA A 164 -9.43 -4.24 4.89
C ALA A 164 -8.25 -3.79 5.78
N GLY A 165 -7.08 -4.39 5.62
CA GLY A 165 -5.84 -3.85 6.16
C GLY A 165 -5.43 -2.56 5.46
N PRO A 166 -4.30 -1.91 5.83
CA PRO A 166 -3.88 -0.64 5.26
C PRO A 166 -3.84 -0.64 3.73
N MET A 167 -3.27 -1.69 3.13
CA MET A 167 -3.12 -1.78 1.68
C MET A 167 -4.46 -1.99 0.97
N GLY A 168 -5.34 -2.85 1.53
CA GLY A 168 -6.69 -3.04 0.98
C GLY A 168 -7.55 -1.77 1.10
N ALA A 169 -7.42 -1.04 2.21
CA ALA A 169 -8.07 0.25 2.41
C ALA A 169 -7.59 1.29 1.39
N LEU A 170 -6.28 1.36 1.10
CA LEU A 170 -5.72 2.22 0.05
C LEU A 170 -6.28 1.86 -1.34
N PHE A 171 -6.36 0.57 -1.69
CA PHE A 171 -7.00 0.13 -2.94
C PHE A 171 -8.46 0.57 -3.01
N ALA A 172 -9.23 0.36 -1.95
CA ALA A 172 -10.64 0.72 -1.91
C ALA A 172 -10.84 2.24 -2.10
N LEU A 173 -10.03 3.07 -1.46
CA LEU A 173 -10.06 4.52 -1.64
C LEU A 173 -9.56 4.95 -3.03
N LEU A 174 -8.54 4.29 -3.60
CA LEU A 174 -8.07 4.57 -4.95
C LEU A 174 -9.15 4.26 -6.00
N PHE A 175 -9.80 3.08 -5.92
CA PHE A 175 -10.91 2.75 -6.83
C PHE A 175 -12.02 3.77 -6.74
N ARG A 176 -12.38 4.19 -5.52
CA ARG A 176 -13.37 5.25 -5.30
C ARG A 176 -12.94 6.60 -5.91
N ALA A 177 -11.68 7.02 -5.72
CA ALA A 177 -11.14 8.25 -6.31
C ALA A 177 -11.18 8.24 -7.85
N LYS A 178 -10.99 7.05 -8.44
CA LYS A 178 -11.07 6.83 -9.90
C LYS A 178 -12.52 6.57 -10.40
N GLY A 179 -13.53 6.65 -9.52
CA GLY A 179 -14.94 6.44 -9.88
C GLY A 179 -15.31 5.00 -10.21
N ILE A 180 -14.50 4.02 -9.80
CA ILE A 180 -14.71 2.59 -10.05
C ILE A 180 -15.50 2.00 -8.86
N PRO A 181 -16.64 1.35 -9.09
CA PRO A 181 -17.38 0.65 -8.05
C PRO A 181 -16.53 -0.40 -7.36
N VAL A 182 -16.48 -0.36 -6.02
CA VAL A 182 -15.64 -1.25 -5.22
C VAL A 182 -16.39 -1.77 -4.00
N GLY A 183 -16.21 -3.07 -3.72
CA GLY A 183 -16.59 -3.72 -2.47
C GLY A 183 -15.37 -4.26 -1.74
N VAL A 184 -15.48 -4.47 -0.43
CA VAL A 184 -14.39 -4.99 0.41
C VAL A 184 -14.87 -6.20 1.19
N VAL A 185 -14.11 -7.28 1.19
CA VAL A 185 -14.35 -8.46 2.04
C VAL A 185 -13.39 -8.42 3.23
N GLU A 186 -13.93 -8.48 4.44
CA GLU A 186 -13.14 -8.39 5.67
C GLU A 186 -13.83 -9.15 6.82
N PRO A 187 -13.12 -10.04 7.55
CA PRO A 187 -13.69 -10.78 8.67
C PRO A 187 -13.97 -9.90 9.91
N SER A 188 -13.18 -8.86 10.16
CA SER A 188 -13.36 -7.98 11.32
C SER A 188 -14.56 -7.06 11.14
N ALA A 189 -15.56 -7.17 12.02
CA ALA A 189 -16.73 -6.29 12.03
C ALA A 189 -16.34 -4.81 12.16
N GLN A 190 -15.42 -4.50 13.06
CA GLN A 190 -14.92 -3.14 13.29
C GLN A 190 -14.30 -2.54 12.01
N ARG A 191 -13.50 -3.32 11.26
CA ARG A 191 -12.93 -2.85 10.00
C ARG A 191 -13.99 -2.70 8.91
N ARG A 192 -14.98 -3.61 8.85
CA ARG A 192 -16.10 -3.47 7.92
C ARG A 192 -16.90 -2.18 8.18
N GLU A 193 -17.21 -1.89 9.45
CA GLU A 193 -17.89 -0.64 9.84
C GLU A 193 -17.10 0.59 9.43
N LYS A 194 -15.78 0.55 9.60
CA LYS A 194 -14.90 1.64 9.18
C LYS A 194 -14.94 1.84 7.67
N ILE A 195 -14.81 0.78 6.88
CA ILE A 195 -14.92 0.85 5.41
C ILE A 195 -16.30 1.35 4.98
N ALA A 196 -17.37 0.86 5.62
CA ALA A 196 -18.74 1.29 5.35
C ALA A 196 -18.95 2.79 5.66
N SER A 197 -18.32 3.31 6.71
CA SER A 197 -18.36 4.75 7.05
C SER A 197 -17.74 5.64 5.96
N TRP A 198 -16.91 5.09 5.09
CA TRP A 198 -16.37 5.78 3.91
C TRP A 198 -17.30 5.71 2.69
N GLY A 199 -18.49 5.07 2.82
CA GLY A 199 -19.44 4.86 1.74
C GLY A 199 -19.00 3.77 0.75
N ILE A 200 -18.21 2.80 1.21
CA ILE A 200 -17.76 1.62 0.46
C ILE A 200 -18.46 0.39 1.03
N GLU A 201 -18.99 -0.48 0.17
CA GLU A 201 -19.62 -1.71 0.62
C GLU A 201 -18.61 -2.66 1.25
N ALA A 202 -18.95 -3.22 2.41
CA ALA A 202 -18.10 -4.14 3.13
C ALA A 202 -18.85 -5.42 3.48
N PHE A 203 -18.25 -6.56 3.18
CA PHE A 203 -18.86 -7.88 3.29
C PHE A 203 -18.08 -8.78 4.26
N GLU A 204 -18.80 -9.67 4.90
CA GLU A 204 -18.19 -10.76 5.67
C GLU A 204 -17.73 -11.90 4.73
N PRO A 205 -16.58 -12.57 5.00
CA PRO A 205 -16.17 -13.76 4.26
C PRO A 205 -17.22 -14.88 4.34
N GLY A 206 -17.38 -15.66 3.26
CA GLY A 206 -18.31 -16.79 3.22
C GLY A 206 -19.75 -16.43 2.85
N GLY A 207 -20.05 -15.16 2.62
CA GLY A 207 -21.34 -14.72 2.06
C GLY A 207 -21.55 -15.04 0.58
N ALA A 208 -20.70 -15.87 -0.03
CA ALA A 208 -20.84 -16.29 -1.43
C ALA A 208 -22.00 -17.30 -1.58
N GLY A 209 -23.22 -16.79 -1.72
CA GLY A 209 -24.34 -17.62 -2.13
C GLY A 209 -24.21 -18.00 -3.60
N HIS A 210 -24.41 -19.26 -3.90
CA HIS A 210 -24.71 -19.69 -5.28
C HIS A 210 -25.99 -18.96 -5.73
N VAL A 211 -25.85 -17.97 -6.58
CA VAL A 211 -26.95 -17.44 -7.37
C VAL A 211 -26.65 -17.83 -8.81
N GLU A 212 -27.60 -18.57 -9.39
CA GLU A 212 -27.60 -18.80 -10.83
C GLU A 212 -27.53 -17.46 -11.55
N SER A 213 -26.69 -17.38 -12.57
CA SER A 213 -26.31 -16.19 -13.30
C SER A 213 -27.51 -15.32 -13.73
N PRO A 214 -27.61 -14.04 -13.32
CA PRO A 214 -28.63 -13.13 -13.82
C PRO A 214 -28.26 -12.54 -15.19
N ARG A 215 -27.68 -13.32 -16.11
CA ARG A 215 -27.26 -12.79 -17.42
C ARG A 215 -28.40 -12.40 -18.35
N ALA A 216 -29.61 -12.93 -18.15
CA ALA A 216 -30.75 -12.68 -19.02
C ALA A 216 -31.50 -11.36 -18.77
N GLY A 217 -31.48 -10.82 -17.54
CA GLY A 217 -32.25 -9.61 -17.19
C GLY A 217 -31.55 -8.26 -17.46
N ARG A 218 -30.23 -8.26 -17.79
CA ARG A 218 -29.47 -7.00 -17.95
C ARG A 218 -29.67 -6.28 -19.29
N MET A 219 -30.11 -6.95 -20.32
CA MET A 219 -30.29 -6.31 -21.64
C MET A 219 -31.60 -5.48 -21.74
N GLU A 220 -32.65 -5.84 -21.01
CA GLU A 220 -33.90 -5.09 -21.06
C GLU A 220 -33.89 -3.80 -20.22
N SER A 221 -33.17 -3.75 -19.09
CA SER A 221 -33.11 -2.55 -18.24
C SER A 221 -32.20 -1.43 -18.79
N ALA A 222 -31.24 -1.75 -19.65
CA ALA A 222 -30.37 -0.76 -20.29
C ALA A 222 -31.13 0.13 -21.29
N LEU A 223 -32.28 -0.31 -21.78
CA LEU A 223 -33.13 0.43 -22.74
C LEU A 223 -34.12 1.39 -22.07
N THR A 224 -34.37 1.27 -20.79
CA THR A 224 -35.39 2.06 -20.06
C THR A 224 -34.85 3.20 -19.21
N GLY A 225 -33.53 3.41 -19.15
CA GLY A 225 -32.91 4.56 -18.46
C GLY A 225 -33.04 4.59 -16.94
N GLN A 226 -33.57 3.53 -16.30
CA GLN A 226 -33.65 3.38 -14.85
C GLN A 226 -32.78 2.20 -14.40
N VAL A 227 -31.46 2.40 -14.30
CA VAL A 227 -30.58 1.45 -13.64
C VAL A 227 -30.39 1.89 -12.19
N GLU A 228 -31.39 1.65 -11.35
CA GLU A 228 -31.13 1.34 -9.95
C GLU A 228 -30.55 -0.08 -9.95
N SER A 229 -29.23 -0.21 -10.07
CA SER A 229 -28.57 -1.49 -9.88
C SER A 229 -28.75 -1.86 -8.41
N ALA A 230 -29.65 -2.79 -8.13
CA ALA A 230 -29.77 -3.37 -6.79
C ALA A 230 -28.38 -3.82 -6.35
N ARG A 231 -27.82 -3.15 -5.35
CA ARG A 231 -26.52 -3.50 -4.80
C ARG A 231 -26.65 -4.84 -4.08
N PRO A 232 -25.80 -5.82 -4.37
CA PRO A 232 -25.92 -7.11 -3.71
C PRO A 232 -25.68 -6.96 -2.20
N SER A 233 -26.56 -7.53 -1.39
CA SER A 233 -26.39 -7.59 0.07
C SER A 233 -25.22 -8.50 0.51
N ARG A 234 -24.63 -9.23 -0.45
CA ARG A 234 -23.51 -10.17 -0.28
C ARG A 234 -22.67 -10.23 -1.54
N VAL A 235 -21.46 -10.74 -1.40
CA VAL A 235 -20.54 -10.92 -2.55
C VAL A 235 -21.10 -12.00 -3.48
N GLU A 236 -21.35 -11.64 -4.75
CA GLU A 236 -21.89 -12.56 -5.76
C GLU A 236 -20.80 -13.01 -6.74
N LYS A 237 -20.76 -14.32 -7.00
CA LYS A 237 -19.85 -14.90 -8.00
C LYS A 237 -20.18 -14.34 -9.40
N GLY A 238 -19.11 -13.90 -10.11
CA GLY A 238 -19.24 -13.34 -11.45
C GLY A 238 -19.77 -11.90 -11.50
N PHE A 239 -19.97 -11.26 -10.34
CA PHE A 239 -20.39 -9.85 -10.28
C PHE A 239 -19.21 -8.88 -10.41
N TYR A 240 -18.05 -9.22 -9.83
CA TYR A 240 -16.84 -8.41 -9.86
C TYR A 240 -15.89 -8.87 -10.96
N ASP A 241 -15.41 -7.92 -11.74
CA ASP A 241 -14.45 -8.16 -12.83
C ASP A 241 -13.01 -8.30 -12.29
N ILE A 242 -12.74 -7.69 -11.13
CA ILE A 242 -11.42 -7.61 -10.51
C ILE A 242 -11.51 -8.06 -9.06
N ALA A 243 -10.55 -8.89 -8.63
CA ALA A 243 -10.32 -9.20 -7.22
C ALA A 243 -8.88 -8.86 -6.83
N ILE A 244 -8.71 -8.05 -5.79
CA ILE A 244 -7.41 -7.70 -5.21
C ILE A 244 -7.19 -8.52 -3.94
N ILE A 245 -6.23 -9.41 -3.93
CA ILE A 245 -5.89 -10.20 -2.73
C ILE A 245 -4.86 -9.43 -1.91
N ALA A 246 -5.35 -8.66 -0.93
CA ALA A 246 -4.54 -7.79 -0.06
C ALA A 246 -4.20 -8.44 1.29
N VAL A 247 -4.28 -9.76 1.37
CA VAL A 247 -3.96 -10.56 2.56
C VAL A 247 -3.07 -11.74 2.19
N ASN A 248 -2.16 -12.09 3.09
CA ASN A 248 -1.22 -13.20 2.92
C ASN A 248 -1.90 -14.54 3.26
N LYS A 249 -2.78 -15.02 2.35
CA LYS A 249 -3.45 -16.32 2.45
C LYS A 249 -3.60 -16.91 1.05
N LYS A 250 -2.84 -17.96 0.75
CA LYS A 250 -2.80 -18.61 -0.58
C LYS A 250 -4.14 -19.18 -1.03
N GLU A 251 -4.96 -19.64 -0.08
CA GLU A 251 -6.28 -20.22 -0.36
C GLU A 251 -7.21 -19.21 -1.04
N LEU A 252 -7.11 -17.92 -0.68
CA LEU A 252 -7.92 -16.86 -1.25
C LEU A 252 -7.60 -16.62 -2.73
N VAL A 253 -6.34 -16.79 -3.16
CA VAL A 253 -5.99 -16.70 -4.59
C VAL A 253 -6.72 -17.77 -5.39
N SER A 254 -6.70 -19.02 -4.91
CA SER A 254 -7.40 -20.15 -5.52
C SER A 254 -8.92 -19.97 -5.54
N GLU A 255 -9.48 -19.41 -4.48
CA GLU A 255 -10.90 -19.15 -4.34
C GLU A 255 -11.35 -18.06 -5.33
N TYR A 256 -10.69 -16.89 -5.31
CA TYR A 256 -11.14 -15.74 -6.11
C TYR A 256 -10.88 -15.87 -7.61
N ILE A 257 -9.97 -16.76 -8.06
CA ILE A 257 -9.87 -17.14 -9.49
C ILE A 257 -11.18 -17.77 -9.98
N LYS A 258 -11.84 -18.58 -9.15
CA LYS A 258 -13.15 -19.17 -9.50
C LYS A 258 -14.29 -18.18 -9.32
N PHE A 259 -14.07 -17.14 -8.55
CA PHE A 259 -15.11 -16.22 -8.07
C PHE A 259 -15.35 -15.05 -9.03
N VAL A 260 -14.29 -14.42 -9.60
CA VAL A 260 -14.41 -13.27 -10.51
C VAL A 260 -15.22 -13.60 -11.76
N ALA A 261 -15.70 -12.57 -12.45
CA ALA A 261 -16.41 -12.71 -13.72
C ALA A 261 -15.54 -13.37 -14.79
N ASP A 262 -16.14 -13.85 -15.90
CA ASP A 262 -15.43 -14.31 -17.07
C ASP A 262 -14.61 -13.15 -17.67
N ALA A 263 -13.42 -13.44 -18.15
CA ALA A 263 -12.40 -12.47 -18.57
C ALA A 263 -11.99 -11.48 -17.45
N GLY A 264 -12.22 -11.86 -16.17
CA GLY A 264 -11.83 -11.08 -15.00
C GLY A 264 -10.35 -11.22 -14.65
N THR A 265 -9.90 -10.40 -13.70
CA THR A 265 -8.50 -10.39 -13.22
C THR A 265 -8.44 -10.58 -11.71
N VAL A 266 -7.58 -11.48 -11.26
CA VAL A 266 -7.17 -11.59 -9.86
C VAL A 266 -5.76 -11.01 -9.73
N LEU A 267 -5.60 -10.02 -8.86
CA LEU A 267 -4.30 -9.46 -8.51
C LEU A 267 -3.84 -10.01 -7.16
N MET A 268 -2.76 -10.78 -7.16
CA MET A 268 -2.05 -11.17 -5.95
C MET A 268 -1.13 -10.01 -5.54
N PHE A 269 -1.58 -9.23 -4.57
CA PHE A 269 -0.87 -8.05 -4.09
C PHE A 269 -0.03 -8.33 -2.84
N SER A 270 -0.54 -9.14 -1.91
CA SER A 270 0.23 -9.56 -0.73
C SER A 270 1.21 -10.66 -1.08
N GLY A 271 2.46 -10.51 -0.60
CA GLY A 271 3.50 -11.53 -0.79
C GLY A 271 3.22 -12.79 0.01
N LEU A 272 3.43 -13.95 -0.60
CA LEU A 272 3.48 -15.27 0.03
C LEU A 272 4.95 -15.67 0.29
N SER A 273 5.18 -16.68 1.13
CA SER A 273 6.51 -17.24 1.31
C SER A 273 6.96 -17.97 0.03
N SER A 274 8.27 -18.05 -0.20
CA SER A 274 8.84 -18.65 -1.43
C SER A 274 8.56 -20.14 -1.59
N ASP A 275 8.25 -20.83 -0.50
CA ASP A 275 7.90 -22.25 -0.44
C ASP A 275 6.39 -22.51 -0.58
N GLU A 276 5.56 -21.46 -0.59
CA GLU A 276 4.12 -21.62 -0.74
C GLU A 276 3.72 -21.82 -2.19
N ILE A 277 2.94 -22.85 -2.43
CA ILE A 277 2.36 -23.18 -3.74
C ILE A 277 0.87 -22.87 -3.72
N VAL A 278 0.39 -22.16 -4.76
CA VAL A 278 -1.03 -21.86 -5.00
C VAL A 278 -1.57 -22.81 -6.06
N ALA A 279 -2.63 -23.55 -5.74
CA ALA A 279 -3.32 -24.38 -6.71
C ALA A 279 -4.24 -23.51 -7.57
N ILE A 280 -4.08 -23.56 -8.89
CA ILE A 280 -4.84 -22.78 -9.85
C ILE A 280 -5.84 -23.67 -10.60
N ASP A 281 -7.10 -23.21 -10.67
CA ASP A 281 -8.13 -23.86 -11.46
C ASP A 281 -7.91 -23.57 -12.96
N ALA A 282 -7.41 -24.60 -13.68
CA ALA A 282 -7.10 -24.50 -15.10
C ALA A 282 -8.35 -24.17 -15.96
N TYR A 283 -9.54 -24.61 -15.54
CA TYR A 283 -10.79 -24.29 -16.23
C TYR A 283 -11.06 -22.78 -16.24
N SER A 284 -10.90 -22.13 -15.09
CA SER A 284 -11.07 -20.67 -14.98
C SER A 284 -10.05 -19.91 -15.84
N ILE A 285 -8.80 -20.36 -15.91
CA ILE A 285 -7.79 -19.72 -16.76
C ILE A 285 -8.12 -19.88 -18.22
N HIS A 286 -8.41 -21.11 -18.69
CA HIS A 286 -8.56 -21.39 -20.12
C HIS A 286 -9.96 -21.02 -20.65
N TYR A 287 -11.01 -21.57 -20.06
CA TYR A 287 -12.38 -21.43 -20.61
C TYR A 287 -13.10 -20.16 -20.17
N ARG A 288 -12.74 -19.62 -19.01
CA ARG A 288 -13.30 -18.36 -18.52
C ARG A 288 -12.37 -17.17 -18.79
N GLN A 289 -11.18 -17.40 -19.33
CA GLN A 289 -10.16 -16.38 -19.64
C GLN A 289 -9.81 -15.48 -18.45
N VAL A 290 -9.82 -16.04 -17.24
CA VAL A 290 -9.45 -15.30 -16.02
C VAL A 290 -7.93 -15.11 -15.99
N SER A 291 -7.48 -13.89 -15.72
CA SER A 291 -6.07 -13.55 -15.57
C SER A 291 -5.64 -13.57 -14.11
N LEU A 292 -4.48 -14.15 -13.81
CA LEU A 292 -3.80 -14.00 -12.52
C LEU A 292 -2.58 -13.11 -12.72
N LYS A 293 -2.50 -12.02 -11.98
CA LYS A 293 -1.40 -11.05 -12.04
C LYS A 293 -0.77 -10.85 -10.67
N GLY A 294 0.48 -10.42 -10.62
CA GLY A 294 1.20 -10.07 -9.39
C GLY A 294 1.69 -8.62 -9.44
N SER A 295 1.96 -8.06 -8.27
CA SER A 295 2.58 -6.74 -8.13
C SER A 295 3.55 -6.75 -6.95
N PHE A 296 4.67 -6.03 -7.10
CA PHE A 296 5.67 -5.89 -6.04
C PHE A 296 6.31 -4.50 -6.07
N GLY A 297 6.32 -3.83 -4.91
CA GLY A 297 6.93 -2.51 -4.75
C GLY A 297 6.33 -1.45 -5.68
N TYR A 298 7.12 -0.45 -6.05
CA TYR A 298 6.72 0.63 -6.95
C TYR A 298 7.91 1.05 -7.87
N ALA A 299 7.63 1.75 -8.96
CA ALA A 299 8.59 2.57 -9.70
C ALA A 299 8.37 4.04 -9.32
N LEU A 300 9.38 4.88 -9.47
CA LEU A 300 9.36 6.27 -9.00
C LEU A 300 8.21 7.09 -9.60
N ARG A 301 7.77 6.75 -10.82
CA ARG A 301 6.56 7.36 -11.42
C ARG A 301 5.31 7.17 -10.55
N HIS A 302 5.17 6.00 -9.91
CA HIS A 302 4.05 5.72 -9.01
C HIS A 302 4.14 6.56 -7.73
N PHE A 303 5.36 6.81 -7.21
CA PHE A 303 5.56 7.67 -6.06
C PHE A 303 5.13 9.12 -6.36
N LYS A 304 5.50 9.63 -7.55
CA LYS A 304 5.07 10.96 -8.02
C LYS A 304 3.54 11.04 -8.21
N GLU A 305 2.92 10.01 -8.78
CA GLU A 305 1.46 9.94 -8.92
C GLU A 305 0.78 9.84 -7.56
N ALA A 306 1.31 9.03 -6.63
CA ALA A 306 0.80 8.90 -5.27
C ALA A 306 0.81 10.24 -4.53
N LEU A 307 1.92 10.99 -4.62
CA LEU A 307 2.02 12.33 -4.04
C LEU A 307 0.94 13.25 -4.59
N SER A 308 0.77 13.28 -5.92
CA SER A 308 -0.24 14.11 -6.57
C SER A 308 -1.68 13.73 -6.14
N LEU A 309 -1.97 12.43 -6.01
CA LEU A 309 -3.27 11.94 -5.56
C LEU A 309 -3.54 12.27 -4.08
N ILE A 310 -2.54 12.15 -3.23
CA ILE A 310 -2.66 12.52 -1.82
C ILE A 310 -2.94 14.00 -1.68
N GLU A 311 -2.24 14.86 -2.42
CA GLU A 311 -2.50 16.30 -2.40
C GLU A 311 -3.88 16.69 -2.95
N ALA A 312 -4.39 15.94 -3.93
CA ALA A 312 -5.72 16.17 -4.50
C ALA A 312 -6.87 15.65 -3.62
N HIS A 313 -6.63 14.61 -2.83
CA HIS A 313 -7.65 13.88 -2.07
C HIS A 313 -7.27 13.65 -0.59
N LYS A 314 -6.57 14.61 0.00
CA LYS A 314 -6.00 14.53 1.36
C LYS A 314 -6.96 13.97 2.39
N GLU A 315 -8.14 14.58 2.55
CA GLU A 315 -9.14 14.20 3.55
C GLU A 315 -9.65 12.76 3.40
N MET A 316 -9.59 12.25 2.19
CA MET A 316 -9.99 10.87 1.92
C MET A 316 -8.93 9.89 2.42
N PHE A 317 -7.65 10.14 2.15
CA PHE A 317 -6.55 9.25 2.54
C PHE A 317 -6.21 9.36 4.03
N LEU A 318 -6.37 10.53 4.65
CA LEU A 318 -6.19 10.71 6.11
C LEU A 318 -6.98 9.70 6.95
N LYS A 319 -8.12 9.24 6.47
CA LYS A 319 -8.97 8.24 7.16
C LYS A 319 -8.26 6.92 7.45
N ILE A 320 -7.15 6.62 6.76
CA ILE A 320 -6.34 5.41 6.97
C ILE A 320 -5.45 5.54 8.20
N ILE A 321 -4.97 6.76 8.51
CA ILE A 321 -4.16 7.02 9.70
C ILE A 321 -5.07 7.02 10.92
N THR A 322 -4.89 6.03 11.78
CA THR A 322 -5.77 5.81 12.93
C THR A 322 -5.14 6.22 14.24
N HIS A 323 -3.82 6.18 14.34
CA HIS A 323 -3.09 6.45 15.58
C HIS A 323 -1.77 7.16 15.28
N ASN A 324 -1.35 7.98 16.25
CA ASN A 324 -0.05 8.62 16.29
C ASN A 324 0.59 8.31 17.63
N TYR A 325 1.87 7.97 17.62
CA TYR A 325 2.65 7.70 18.82
C TYR A 325 3.96 8.50 18.77
N PRO A 326 4.45 9.02 19.91
CA PRO A 326 5.81 9.50 19.98
C PRO A 326 6.79 8.33 19.80
N LEU A 327 8.00 8.60 19.35
CA LEU A 327 9.02 7.59 19.07
C LEU A 327 9.35 6.75 20.31
N GLU A 328 9.27 7.35 21.50
CA GLU A 328 9.48 6.72 22.81
C GLU A 328 8.52 5.55 23.08
N LEU A 329 7.32 5.61 22.51
CA LEU A 329 6.28 4.56 22.62
C LEU A 329 6.24 3.68 21.37
N GLY A 330 7.35 3.56 20.66
CA GLY A 330 7.42 2.79 19.43
C GLY A 330 7.07 1.30 19.62
N LYS A 331 7.46 0.69 20.74
CA LYS A 331 7.10 -0.70 21.04
C LYS A 331 5.59 -0.88 21.18
N GLU A 332 4.94 -0.02 21.93
CA GLU A 332 3.48 -0.01 22.13
C GLU A 332 2.75 0.23 20.79
N ALA A 333 3.30 1.08 19.92
CA ALA A 333 2.77 1.32 18.59
C ALA A 333 2.83 0.05 17.71
N PHE A 334 3.92 -0.72 17.77
CA PHE A 334 4.04 -2.00 17.07
C PHE A 334 3.08 -3.06 17.64
N GLU A 335 2.89 -3.11 18.96
CA GLU A 335 1.93 -4.01 19.61
C GLU A 335 0.49 -3.65 19.23
N MET A 336 0.14 -2.35 19.19
CA MET A 336 -1.16 -1.85 18.72
C MET A 336 -1.40 -2.23 17.25
N LEU A 337 -0.40 -2.10 16.39
CA LEU A 337 -0.55 -2.51 15.00
C LEU A 337 -0.72 -4.03 14.86
N ALA A 338 0.00 -4.80 15.69
CA ALA A 338 -0.08 -6.26 15.71
C ALA A 338 -1.44 -6.78 16.19
N SER A 339 -2.14 -6.06 17.10
CA SER A 339 -3.49 -6.44 17.55
C SER A 339 -4.53 -6.37 16.42
N GLY A 340 -4.24 -5.61 15.36
CA GLY A 340 -5.14 -5.42 14.22
C GLY A 340 -6.21 -4.34 14.43
N GLU A 341 -6.20 -3.63 15.55
CA GLU A 341 -7.12 -2.53 15.85
C GLU A 341 -6.78 -1.28 15.03
N ALA A 342 -5.49 -1.02 14.81
CA ALA A 342 -5.03 0.08 13.96
C ALA A 342 -5.01 -0.29 12.49
N LEU A 343 -5.22 0.68 11.58
CA LEU A 343 -4.91 0.55 10.15
C LEU A 343 -3.49 1.05 9.89
N LYS A 344 -3.24 2.34 10.05
CA LYS A 344 -1.90 2.93 9.92
C LYS A 344 -1.57 3.70 11.19
N ILE A 345 -0.36 3.50 11.66
CA ILE A 345 0.22 4.22 12.80
C ILE A 345 1.38 5.05 12.29
N VAL A 346 1.46 6.30 12.75
CA VAL A 346 2.60 7.19 12.49
C VAL A 346 3.40 7.38 13.78
N LEU A 347 4.70 7.14 13.73
CA LEU A 347 5.66 7.49 14.76
C LEU A 347 6.20 8.91 14.53
N ARG A 348 6.26 9.69 15.60
CA ARG A 348 6.79 11.06 15.61
C ARG A 348 8.02 11.13 16.50
N PRO A 349 9.19 11.39 15.93
CA PRO A 349 10.42 11.59 16.69
C PRO A 349 10.43 12.85 17.52
#